data_1292a1d93e5f258e0e14ec72c052b6d2
#
_entry.id   1292a1d93e5f258e0e14ec72c052b6d2
#
_cell.length_a   1.000
_cell.length_b   1.000
_cell.length_c   1.000
_cell.angle_alpha   90.00
_cell.angle_beta   90.00
_cell.angle_gamma   90.00
#
_symmetry.space_group_name_H-M   'P 1'
#
loop_
_entity.id
_entity.type
_entity.pdbx_description
1 polymer ?
#
loop_
_entity_poly.entity_id
_entity_poly.type
_entity_poly.pdbx_seq_one_letter_code
_entity_poly.pdbx_strand_id
1 'polypeptide(L)'
;MSKLVIVESPAKAKNIKGYLGRGYDVIASMGHVRDLPAARLSVDIANDFEPKYAVIKGKENFVKDLKKKADNADYVYLATDPDREGEAISWHLATLLGLDLKDKNRVTFNEITKNGVKNGMDAPRQIDIDLVDAQQARRILDRLIGYKLSPFISQKIRRGLSAGRVQSVALRLIVDRENEIRAFKAEEYWSIDAKFTNPPERKVFSASLSTKNGEKIKIENKEQSDSVLSDLDGESYIVKGVKKGSRKKNPTPPLCGLSTVFIRRSRCSLSVIIRGSPKTFQAGSSG
;
A
#
# COMPACT_ATOMS: atom_id res chain seq x y z
N MET A 1 -28.63 -28.12 -11.38
CA MET A 1 -27.16 -28.08 -11.31
C MET A 1 -26.78 -26.88 -10.46
N SER A 2 -26.12 -27.13 -9.31
CA SER A 2 -25.71 -26.09 -8.38
C SER A 2 -24.18 -26.06 -8.30
N LYS A 3 -23.60 -24.90 -8.59
CA LYS A 3 -22.14 -24.68 -8.52
C LYS A 3 -21.82 -23.97 -7.20
N LEU A 4 -20.88 -24.48 -6.43
CA LEU A 4 -20.41 -23.86 -5.20
C LEU A 4 -19.24 -22.92 -5.49
N VAL A 5 -19.32 -21.69 -5.01
CA VAL A 5 -18.24 -20.70 -5.09
C VAL A 5 -17.81 -20.32 -3.68
N ILE A 6 -16.55 -20.58 -3.35
CA ILE A 6 -16.01 -20.29 -2.02
C ILE A 6 -15.11 -19.05 -2.12
N VAL A 7 -15.46 -18.01 -1.38
CA VAL A 7 -14.70 -16.75 -1.28
C VAL A 7 -14.16 -16.56 0.14
N GLU A 8 -13.30 -15.61 0.37
CA GLU A 8 -12.68 -15.41 1.70
C GLU A 8 -13.53 -14.60 2.68
N SER A 9 -14.37 -13.65 2.20
CA SER A 9 -15.11 -12.73 3.07
C SER A 9 -16.61 -12.66 2.76
N PRO A 10 -17.47 -12.43 3.78
CA PRO A 10 -18.93 -12.32 3.58
C PRO A 10 -19.33 -11.16 2.66
N ALA A 11 -18.60 -10.04 2.72
CA ALA A 11 -18.87 -8.89 1.86
C ALA A 11 -18.69 -9.24 0.37
N LYS A 12 -17.60 -9.96 0.03
CA LYS A 12 -17.37 -10.46 -1.32
C LYS A 12 -18.45 -11.47 -1.73
N ALA A 13 -18.84 -12.39 -0.83
CA ALA A 13 -19.86 -13.37 -1.11
C ALA A 13 -21.20 -12.75 -1.52
N LYS A 14 -21.64 -11.70 -0.80
CA LYS A 14 -22.90 -10.99 -1.10
C LYS A 14 -22.86 -10.37 -2.50
N ASN A 15 -21.79 -9.68 -2.85
CA ASN A 15 -21.67 -9.00 -4.14
C ASN A 15 -21.56 -10.00 -5.30
N ILE A 16 -20.68 -11.02 -5.16
CA ILE A 16 -20.47 -12.03 -6.19
C ILE A 16 -21.74 -12.85 -6.45
N LYS A 17 -22.49 -13.21 -5.39
CA LYS A 17 -23.78 -13.89 -5.53
C LYS A 17 -24.78 -13.06 -6.34
N GLY A 18 -24.82 -11.73 -6.12
CA GLY A 18 -25.64 -10.81 -6.90
C GLY A 18 -25.28 -10.76 -8.39
N TYR A 19 -24.00 -10.94 -8.73
CA TYR A 19 -23.52 -10.91 -10.11
C TYR A 19 -23.67 -12.25 -10.84
N LEU A 20 -23.49 -13.38 -10.14
CA LEU A 20 -23.57 -14.72 -10.74
C LEU A 20 -25.02 -15.23 -10.92
N GLY A 21 -25.96 -14.74 -10.10
CA GLY A 21 -27.37 -15.09 -10.21
C GLY A 21 -27.72 -16.50 -9.77
N ARG A 22 -28.80 -17.07 -10.34
CA ARG A 22 -29.33 -18.41 -10.02
C ARG A 22 -28.41 -19.50 -10.55
N GLY A 23 -28.21 -20.57 -9.78
CA GLY A 23 -27.33 -21.70 -10.14
C GLY A 23 -25.97 -21.69 -9.44
N TYR A 24 -25.63 -20.62 -8.72
CA TYR A 24 -24.43 -20.53 -7.91
C TYR A 24 -24.77 -20.38 -6.41
N ASP A 25 -24.21 -21.24 -5.57
CA ASP A 25 -24.19 -21.03 -4.12
C ASP A 25 -22.85 -20.40 -3.74
N VAL A 26 -22.87 -19.21 -3.14
CA VAL A 26 -21.65 -18.45 -2.80
C VAL A 26 -21.49 -18.39 -1.30
N ILE A 27 -20.38 -18.90 -0.79
CA ILE A 27 -20.09 -19.02 0.64
C ILE A 27 -18.77 -18.33 0.97
N ALA A 28 -18.70 -17.71 2.14
CA ALA A 28 -17.46 -17.14 2.67
C ALA A 28 -16.77 -18.09 3.64
N SER A 29 -15.46 -18.34 3.45
CA SER A 29 -14.62 -19.12 4.37
C SER A 29 -14.25 -18.36 5.64
N MET A 30 -14.44 -17.03 5.64
CA MET A 30 -14.01 -16.13 6.72
C MET A 30 -12.49 -16.25 6.99
N GLY A 31 -11.68 -16.18 5.93
CA GLY A 31 -10.24 -16.34 5.97
C GLY A 31 -9.78 -17.80 6.01
N HIS A 32 -8.65 -18.05 6.65
CA HIS A 32 -8.10 -19.41 6.77
C HIS A 32 -9.02 -20.35 7.56
N VAL A 33 -9.16 -21.59 7.08
CA VAL A 33 -9.91 -22.67 7.74
C VAL A 33 -8.98 -23.67 8.42
N ARG A 34 -7.73 -23.73 8.02
CA ARG A 34 -6.68 -24.61 8.52
C ARG A 34 -5.41 -23.81 8.76
N ASP A 35 -4.72 -24.05 9.87
CA ASP A 35 -3.46 -23.38 10.21
C ASP A 35 -2.61 -24.29 11.10
N LEU A 36 -1.36 -23.85 11.37
CA LEU A 36 -0.48 -24.47 12.35
C LEU A 36 -1.07 -24.27 13.78
N PRO A 37 -1.30 -25.31 14.58
CA PRO A 37 -1.79 -25.19 15.94
C PRO A 37 -0.97 -24.22 16.79
N ALA A 38 -1.67 -23.31 17.52
CA ALA A 38 -1.02 -22.25 18.28
C ALA A 38 -0.29 -22.73 19.55
N ALA A 39 -0.63 -23.94 20.08
CA ALA A 39 -0.04 -24.43 21.31
C ALA A 39 1.40 -24.98 21.17
N ARG A 40 1.86 -25.22 19.95
CA ARG A 40 3.15 -25.88 19.68
C ARG A 40 3.75 -25.38 18.37
N LEU A 41 5.03 -25.69 18.13
CA LEU A 41 5.75 -25.32 16.92
C LEU A 41 5.05 -25.81 15.65
N SER A 42 4.58 -27.06 15.64
CA SER A 42 3.85 -27.71 14.55
C SER A 42 4.58 -27.68 13.19
N VAL A 43 5.90 -27.63 13.23
CA VAL A 43 6.82 -27.71 12.09
C VAL A 43 7.86 -28.76 12.44
N ASP A 44 8.03 -29.75 11.58
CA ASP A 44 9.01 -30.83 11.75
C ASP A 44 10.34 -30.42 11.14
N ILE A 45 11.26 -29.89 12.00
CA ILE A 45 12.55 -29.38 11.55
C ILE A 45 13.45 -30.49 10.99
N ALA A 46 13.31 -31.73 11.53
CA ALA A 46 14.13 -32.86 11.11
C ALA A 46 13.69 -33.43 9.75
N ASN A 47 12.42 -33.19 9.37
CA ASN A 47 11.84 -33.67 8.13
C ASN A 47 11.50 -32.45 7.23
N ASP A 48 12.52 -31.82 6.69
CA ASP A 48 12.47 -30.72 5.73
C ASP A 48 11.45 -29.61 6.06
N PHE A 49 11.33 -29.29 7.35
CA PHE A 49 10.40 -28.28 7.87
C PHE A 49 8.91 -28.55 7.58
N GLU A 50 8.53 -29.81 7.45
CA GLU A 50 7.15 -30.21 7.13
C GLU A 50 6.14 -29.59 8.10
N PRO A 51 5.15 -28.81 7.61
CA PRO A 51 4.15 -28.16 8.44
C PRO A 51 2.99 -29.12 8.79
N LYS A 52 2.66 -29.22 10.07
CA LYS A 52 1.54 -30.04 10.56
C LYS A 52 0.29 -29.17 10.75
N TYR A 53 -0.47 -28.99 9.68
CA TYR A 53 -1.70 -28.19 9.68
C TYR A 53 -2.86 -28.93 10.36
N ALA A 54 -3.73 -28.15 11.02
CA ALA A 54 -4.99 -28.61 11.60
C ALA A 54 -6.12 -27.62 11.33
N VAL A 55 -7.36 -28.08 11.38
CA VAL A 55 -8.53 -27.18 11.33
C VAL A 55 -8.47 -26.22 12.51
N ILE A 56 -8.70 -24.94 12.25
CA ILE A 56 -8.70 -23.89 13.27
C ILE A 56 -9.82 -24.15 14.27
N LYS A 57 -9.49 -24.10 15.58
CA LYS A 57 -10.44 -24.30 16.66
C LYS A 57 -11.66 -23.39 16.50
N GLY A 58 -12.85 -23.99 16.55
CA GLY A 58 -14.13 -23.31 16.35
C GLY A 58 -14.62 -23.26 14.91
N LYS A 59 -13.84 -23.77 13.93
CA LYS A 59 -14.26 -23.89 12.52
C LYS A 59 -14.65 -25.31 12.10
N GLU A 60 -14.67 -26.26 13.03
CA GLU A 60 -14.96 -27.65 12.74
C GLU A 60 -16.36 -27.82 12.14
N ASN A 61 -17.36 -27.15 12.71
CA ASN A 61 -18.75 -27.23 12.22
C ASN A 61 -18.87 -26.59 10.85
N PHE A 62 -18.23 -25.44 10.65
CA PHE A 62 -18.17 -24.78 9.34
C PHE A 62 -17.56 -25.69 8.27
N VAL A 63 -16.45 -26.36 8.58
CA VAL A 63 -15.81 -27.33 7.64
C VAL A 63 -16.74 -28.52 7.35
N LYS A 64 -17.45 -29.02 8.33
CA LYS A 64 -18.44 -30.11 8.12
C LYS A 64 -19.57 -29.69 7.19
N ASP A 65 -20.11 -28.48 7.40
CA ASP A 65 -21.19 -27.91 6.56
C ASP A 65 -20.70 -27.60 5.15
N LEU A 66 -19.48 -27.11 5.05
CA LEU A 66 -18.84 -26.81 3.76
C LEU A 66 -18.63 -28.10 2.95
N LYS A 67 -18.17 -29.23 3.60
CA LYS A 67 -18.05 -30.52 2.95
C LYS A 67 -19.38 -31.01 2.42
N LYS A 68 -20.43 -30.99 3.23
CA LYS A 68 -21.80 -31.41 2.79
C LYS A 68 -22.27 -30.62 1.56
N LYS A 69 -21.96 -29.30 1.52
CA LYS A 69 -22.33 -28.45 0.38
C LYS A 69 -21.48 -28.75 -0.84
N ALA A 70 -20.18 -29.04 -0.66
CA ALA A 70 -19.31 -29.45 -1.75
C ALA A 70 -19.72 -30.79 -2.35
N ASP A 71 -20.07 -31.74 -1.51
CA ASP A 71 -20.55 -33.08 -1.94
C ASP A 71 -21.87 -32.99 -2.74
N ASN A 72 -22.71 -31.99 -2.45
CA ASN A 72 -23.98 -31.76 -3.15
C ASN A 72 -23.86 -30.85 -4.35
N ALA A 73 -22.69 -30.28 -4.63
CA ALA A 73 -22.45 -29.38 -5.74
C ALA A 73 -21.90 -30.15 -6.96
N ASP A 74 -22.35 -29.78 -8.16
CA ASP A 74 -21.80 -30.34 -9.40
C ASP A 74 -20.36 -29.92 -9.64
N TYR A 75 -19.97 -28.73 -9.14
CA TYR A 75 -18.63 -28.18 -9.28
C TYR A 75 -18.32 -27.18 -8.16
N VAL A 76 -17.06 -27.16 -7.71
CA VAL A 76 -16.59 -26.26 -6.65
C VAL A 76 -15.56 -25.30 -7.21
N TYR A 77 -15.81 -23.99 -7.09
CA TYR A 77 -14.87 -22.92 -7.44
C TYR A 77 -14.27 -22.29 -6.18
N LEU A 78 -12.96 -22.12 -6.19
CA LEU A 78 -12.19 -21.47 -5.13
C LEU A 78 -11.83 -20.05 -5.60
N ALA A 79 -12.60 -19.07 -5.13
CA ALA A 79 -12.58 -17.69 -5.61
C ALA A 79 -12.04 -16.71 -4.55
N THR A 80 -10.87 -17.02 -3.98
CA THR A 80 -10.14 -16.16 -3.05
C THR A 80 -9.29 -15.13 -3.80
N ASP A 81 -8.67 -14.18 -3.10
CA ASP A 81 -7.89 -13.11 -3.69
C ASP A 81 -6.72 -13.59 -4.57
N PRO A 82 -6.30 -12.80 -5.57
CA PRO A 82 -5.22 -13.15 -6.50
C PRO A 82 -3.83 -12.92 -5.90
N ASP A 83 -3.65 -13.20 -4.61
CA ASP A 83 -2.37 -13.11 -3.90
C ASP A 83 -1.98 -14.47 -3.29
N ARG A 84 -0.77 -14.55 -2.72
CA ARG A 84 -0.27 -15.79 -2.11
C ARG A 84 -1.10 -16.24 -0.90
N GLU A 85 -1.72 -15.32 -0.16
CA GLU A 85 -2.59 -15.67 0.98
C GLU A 85 -3.89 -16.32 0.47
N GLY A 86 -4.51 -15.73 -0.57
CA GLY A 86 -5.68 -16.31 -1.23
C GLY A 86 -5.37 -17.66 -1.89
N GLU A 87 -4.19 -17.83 -2.48
CA GLU A 87 -3.76 -19.09 -3.08
C GLU A 87 -3.62 -20.19 -2.01
N ALA A 88 -3.00 -19.86 -0.86
CA ALA A 88 -2.89 -20.77 0.27
C ALA A 88 -4.25 -21.12 0.88
N ILE A 89 -5.19 -20.17 0.99
CA ILE A 89 -6.56 -20.43 1.45
C ILE A 89 -7.25 -21.42 0.50
N SER A 90 -7.13 -21.21 -0.82
CA SER A 90 -7.68 -22.12 -1.83
C SER A 90 -7.09 -23.52 -1.72
N TRP A 91 -5.77 -23.64 -1.56
CA TRP A 91 -5.10 -24.91 -1.38
C TRP A 91 -5.54 -25.63 -0.10
N HIS A 92 -5.68 -24.92 1.02
CA HIS A 92 -6.20 -25.48 2.26
C HIS A 92 -7.65 -25.97 2.11
N LEU A 93 -8.48 -25.22 1.39
CA LEU A 93 -9.86 -25.61 1.09
C LEU A 93 -9.90 -26.84 0.19
N ALA A 94 -9.11 -26.86 -0.90
CA ALA A 94 -9.03 -28.01 -1.79
C ALA A 94 -8.61 -29.28 -1.03
N THR A 95 -7.58 -29.20 -0.19
CA THR A 95 -7.13 -30.32 0.64
C THR A 95 -8.22 -30.81 1.61
N LEU A 96 -8.95 -29.88 2.27
CA LEU A 96 -10.02 -30.26 3.20
C LEU A 96 -11.23 -30.86 2.51
N LEU A 97 -11.55 -30.45 1.29
CA LEU A 97 -12.67 -30.91 0.49
C LEU A 97 -12.33 -32.15 -0.36
N GLY A 98 -11.05 -32.54 -0.41
CA GLY A 98 -10.61 -33.68 -1.24
C GLY A 98 -10.66 -33.37 -2.75
N LEU A 99 -10.53 -32.11 -3.16
CA LEU A 99 -10.50 -31.70 -4.57
C LEU A 99 -9.14 -32.02 -5.19
N ASP A 100 -9.13 -32.42 -6.45
CA ASP A 100 -7.88 -32.61 -7.18
C ASP A 100 -7.23 -31.24 -7.46
N LEU A 101 -5.97 -31.08 -7.07
CA LEU A 101 -5.19 -29.84 -7.30
C LEU A 101 -4.90 -29.59 -8.78
N LYS A 102 -5.04 -30.60 -9.64
CA LYS A 102 -4.88 -30.49 -11.09
C LYS A 102 -6.15 -29.99 -11.78
N ASP A 103 -7.27 -29.94 -11.09
CA ASP A 103 -8.51 -29.42 -11.64
C ASP A 103 -8.48 -27.88 -11.76
N LYS A 104 -9.19 -27.35 -12.74
CA LYS A 104 -9.33 -25.92 -12.95
C LYS A 104 -10.41 -25.29 -12.07
N ASN A 105 -10.29 -25.47 -10.77
CA ASN A 105 -11.26 -24.99 -9.78
C ASN A 105 -10.87 -23.66 -9.11
N ARG A 106 -9.72 -23.12 -9.41
CA ARG A 106 -9.25 -21.82 -8.93
C ARG A 106 -9.72 -20.69 -9.85
N VAL A 107 -10.43 -19.71 -9.28
CA VAL A 107 -10.91 -18.50 -9.97
C VAL A 107 -10.38 -17.27 -9.26
N THR A 108 -9.93 -16.27 -10.00
CA THR A 108 -9.43 -15.01 -9.45
C THR A 108 -10.16 -13.82 -10.05
N PHE A 109 -10.44 -12.82 -9.22
CA PHE A 109 -11.06 -11.57 -9.65
C PHE A 109 -10.11 -10.41 -9.35
N ASN A 110 -9.73 -9.67 -10.37
CA ASN A 110 -8.92 -8.45 -10.20
C ASN A 110 -9.76 -7.29 -9.65
N GLU A 111 -11.07 -7.33 -9.89
CA GLU A 111 -12.06 -6.37 -9.37
C GLU A 111 -13.40 -7.07 -9.13
N ILE A 112 -14.14 -6.60 -8.13
CA ILE A 112 -15.46 -7.15 -7.82
C ILE A 112 -16.55 -6.32 -8.51
N THR A 113 -16.51 -6.33 -9.83
CA THR A 113 -17.55 -5.80 -10.72
C THR A 113 -18.25 -6.94 -11.44
N LYS A 114 -19.42 -6.67 -12.04
CA LYS A 114 -20.14 -7.69 -12.82
C LYS A 114 -19.28 -8.28 -13.94
N ASN A 115 -18.53 -7.42 -14.64
CA ASN A 115 -17.65 -7.85 -15.73
C ASN A 115 -16.40 -8.58 -15.20
N GLY A 116 -15.76 -8.07 -14.12
CA GLY A 116 -14.61 -8.71 -13.51
C GLY A 116 -14.92 -10.11 -13.00
N VAL A 117 -16.08 -10.29 -12.34
CA VAL A 117 -16.55 -11.60 -11.85
C VAL A 117 -16.83 -12.53 -13.02
N LYS A 118 -17.51 -12.07 -14.08
CA LYS A 118 -17.78 -12.89 -15.27
C LYS A 118 -16.50 -13.34 -15.93
N ASN A 119 -15.58 -12.42 -16.20
CA ASN A 119 -14.30 -12.73 -16.85
C ASN A 119 -13.48 -13.74 -16.02
N GLY A 120 -13.47 -13.61 -14.67
CA GLY A 120 -12.78 -14.57 -13.82
C GLY A 120 -13.42 -15.96 -13.85
N MET A 121 -14.75 -16.04 -13.85
CA MET A 121 -15.47 -17.32 -13.94
C MET A 121 -15.31 -18.02 -15.31
N ASP A 122 -15.07 -17.26 -16.38
CA ASP A 122 -14.84 -17.78 -17.72
C ASP A 122 -13.39 -18.29 -17.91
N ALA A 123 -12.47 -17.97 -16.98
CA ALA A 123 -11.05 -18.34 -17.02
C ALA A 123 -10.58 -19.08 -15.75
N PRO A 124 -11.18 -20.23 -15.40
CA PRO A 124 -10.74 -21.01 -14.25
C PRO A 124 -9.37 -21.66 -14.53
N ARG A 125 -8.51 -21.70 -13.52
CA ARG A 125 -7.16 -22.25 -13.58
C ARG A 125 -6.90 -23.27 -12.48
N GLN A 126 -5.76 -23.90 -12.52
CA GLN A 126 -5.24 -24.70 -11.42
C GLN A 126 -4.73 -23.78 -10.27
N ILE A 127 -4.63 -24.35 -9.08
CA ILE A 127 -3.96 -23.70 -7.94
C ILE A 127 -2.47 -23.57 -8.29
N ASP A 128 -1.92 -22.39 -8.06
CA ASP A 128 -0.50 -22.08 -8.23
C ASP A 128 0.28 -22.57 -7.00
N ILE A 129 0.93 -23.73 -7.14
CA ILE A 129 1.67 -24.35 -6.04
C ILE A 129 2.88 -23.52 -5.64
N ASP A 130 3.53 -22.81 -6.55
CA ASP A 130 4.69 -21.96 -6.24
C ASP A 130 4.28 -20.81 -5.30
N LEU A 131 3.10 -20.22 -5.52
CA LEU A 131 2.54 -19.22 -4.60
C LEU A 131 2.14 -19.82 -3.25
N VAL A 132 1.60 -21.04 -3.23
CA VAL A 132 1.29 -21.78 -2.00
C VAL A 132 2.56 -22.02 -1.21
N ASP A 133 3.62 -22.51 -1.85
CA ASP A 133 4.90 -22.81 -1.21
C ASP A 133 5.57 -21.54 -0.69
N ALA A 134 5.49 -20.42 -1.43
CA ALA A 134 5.97 -19.12 -0.97
C ALA A 134 5.23 -18.65 0.30
N GLN A 135 3.93 -18.88 0.40
CA GLN A 135 3.14 -18.59 1.61
C GLN A 135 3.50 -19.53 2.75
N GLN A 136 3.63 -20.84 2.50
CA GLN A 136 4.02 -21.84 3.49
C GLN A 136 5.41 -21.54 4.06
N ALA A 137 6.39 -21.26 3.22
CA ALA A 137 7.74 -20.89 3.65
C ALA A 137 7.72 -19.66 4.57
N ARG A 138 6.94 -18.64 4.22
CA ARG A 138 6.74 -17.48 5.08
C ARG A 138 6.10 -17.86 6.41
N ARG A 139 5.04 -18.68 6.39
CA ARG A 139 4.33 -19.12 7.59
C ARG A 139 5.22 -19.93 8.52
N ILE A 140 6.02 -20.83 7.96
CA ILE A 140 7.01 -21.64 8.69
C ILE A 140 8.06 -20.74 9.33
N LEU A 141 8.64 -19.81 8.57
CA LEU A 141 9.65 -18.88 9.07
C LEU A 141 9.11 -18.02 10.23
N ASP A 142 7.92 -17.43 10.08
CA ASP A 142 7.29 -16.64 11.14
C ASP A 142 7.03 -17.51 12.39
N ARG A 143 6.68 -18.79 12.21
CA ARG A 143 6.51 -19.76 13.30
C ARG A 143 7.83 -20.07 14.01
N LEU A 144 8.90 -20.31 13.28
CA LEU A 144 10.24 -20.56 13.83
C LEU A 144 10.74 -19.38 14.64
N ILE A 145 10.66 -18.16 14.09
CA ILE A 145 11.05 -16.93 14.78
C ILE A 145 10.22 -16.75 16.05
N GLY A 146 8.90 -16.89 15.97
CA GLY A 146 8.01 -16.72 17.12
C GLY A 146 8.26 -17.71 18.25
N TYR A 147 8.55 -18.98 17.94
CA TYR A 147 8.66 -20.06 18.93
C TYR A 147 10.08 -20.38 19.38
N LYS A 148 11.10 -20.03 18.58
CA LYS A 148 12.49 -20.26 18.94
C LYS A 148 13.21 -18.99 19.37
N LEU A 149 13.08 -17.90 18.59
CA LEU A 149 13.81 -16.67 18.85
C LEU A 149 13.15 -15.79 19.92
N SER A 150 11.81 -15.68 19.93
CA SER A 150 11.11 -14.87 20.93
C SER A 150 11.36 -15.32 22.36
N PRO A 151 11.27 -16.63 22.72
CA PRO A 151 11.62 -17.09 24.08
C PRO A 151 13.06 -16.81 24.45
N PHE A 152 14.00 -16.98 23.51
CA PHE A 152 15.41 -16.69 23.71
C PHE A 152 15.66 -15.22 24.08
N ILE A 153 15.09 -14.30 23.29
CA ILE A 153 15.21 -12.85 23.55
C ILE A 153 14.55 -12.49 24.88
N SER A 154 13.35 -13.02 25.15
CA SER A 154 12.63 -12.79 26.39
C SER A 154 13.42 -13.25 27.62
N GLN A 155 14.14 -14.35 27.51
CA GLN A 155 14.97 -14.90 28.60
C GLN A 155 16.29 -14.12 28.77
N LYS A 156 16.98 -13.80 27.66
CA LYS A 156 18.35 -13.25 27.70
C LYS A 156 18.42 -11.74 27.82
N ILE A 157 17.42 -11.01 27.32
CA ILE A 157 17.41 -9.54 27.32
C ILE A 157 16.43 -9.02 28.34
N ARG A 158 15.12 -9.23 28.12
CA ARG A 158 14.06 -8.76 29.03
C ARG A 158 12.78 -9.58 28.81
N ARG A 159 12.12 -9.95 29.91
CA ARG A 159 10.83 -10.65 29.86
C ARG A 159 9.79 -9.84 29.08
N GLY A 160 8.99 -10.55 28.28
CA GLY A 160 7.93 -9.95 27.45
C GLY A 160 8.39 -9.44 26.09
N LEU A 161 9.69 -9.47 25.77
CA LEU A 161 10.18 -9.17 24.42
C LEU A 161 9.87 -10.34 23.46
N SER A 162 9.55 -9.98 22.23
CA SER A 162 9.34 -10.93 21.14
C SER A 162 10.10 -10.50 19.88
N ALA A 163 10.44 -11.46 19.05
CA ALA A 163 11.00 -11.24 17.73
C ALA A 163 9.92 -11.53 16.67
N GLY A 164 9.92 -10.74 15.61
CA GLY A 164 9.06 -10.95 14.47
C GLY A 164 9.67 -10.33 13.23
N ARG A 165 9.58 -11.02 12.11
CA ARG A 165 10.17 -10.61 10.84
C ARG A 165 9.70 -9.21 10.39
N VAL A 166 8.38 -8.97 10.41
CA VAL A 166 7.79 -7.66 10.06
C VAL A 166 8.05 -6.64 11.16
N GLN A 167 7.86 -7.03 12.42
CA GLN A 167 8.06 -6.18 13.60
C GLN A 167 9.48 -5.62 13.68
N SER A 168 10.50 -6.43 13.44
CA SER A 168 11.90 -6.00 13.52
C SER A 168 12.26 -4.99 12.43
N VAL A 169 11.75 -5.21 11.19
CA VAL A 169 11.97 -4.27 10.08
C VAL A 169 11.24 -2.95 10.33
N ALA A 170 9.99 -3.00 10.77
CA ALA A 170 9.21 -1.80 11.09
C ALA A 170 9.88 -0.96 12.19
N LEU A 171 10.36 -1.60 13.26
CA LEU A 171 11.09 -0.93 14.32
C LEU A 171 12.39 -0.28 13.81
N ARG A 172 13.14 -0.99 12.93
CA ARG A 172 14.37 -0.45 12.34
C ARG A 172 14.08 0.84 11.55
N LEU A 173 13.05 0.84 10.70
CA LEU A 173 12.66 2.01 9.92
C LEU A 173 12.28 3.21 10.82
N ILE A 174 11.58 2.95 11.93
CA ILE A 174 11.21 3.99 12.89
C ILE A 174 12.47 4.56 13.57
N VAL A 175 13.39 3.68 14.01
CA VAL A 175 14.64 4.11 14.67
C VAL A 175 15.53 4.91 13.71
N ASP A 176 15.68 4.45 12.47
CA ASP A 176 16.47 5.14 11.46
C ASP A 176 15.89 6.56 11.21
N ARG A 177 14.56 6.67 11.09
CA ARG A 177 13.90 7.96 10.93
C ARG A 177 14.05 8.87 12.15
N GLU A 178 13.95 8.33 13.35
CA GLU A 178 14.16 9.08 14.58
C GLU A 178 15.61 9.60 14.69
N ASN A 179 16.58 8.80 14.26
CA ASN A 179 17.98 9.22 14.20
C ASN A 179 18.20 10.36 13.18
N GLU A 180 17.54 10.32 12.03
CA GLU A 180 17.55 11.43 11.05
C GLU A 180 16.97 12.71 11.67
N ILE A 181 15.84 12.58 12.39
CA ILE A 181 15.20 13.74 13.07
C ILE A 181 16.13 14.33 14.13
N ARG A 182 16.80 13.49 14.93
CA ARG A 182 17.74 13.94 15.96
C ARG A 182 19.03 14.55 15.39
N ALA A 183 19.45 14.07 14.22
CA ALA A 183 20.61 14.60 13.52
C ALA A 183 20.31 15.86 12.72
N PHE A 184 19.03 16.18 12.53
CA PHE A 184 18.61 17.33 11.74
C PHE A 184 19.07 18.63 12.39
N LYS A 185 19.80 19.43 11.64
CA LYS A 185 20.16 20.82 12.00
C LYS A 185 19.26 21.75 11.23
N ALA A 186 18.54 22.58 11.94
CA ALA A 186 17.73 23.61 11.31
C ALA A 186 18.64 24.68 10.68
N GLU A 187 18.46 24.95 9.40
CA GLU A 187 19.13 26.01 8.66
C GLU A 187 18.10 27.07 8.30
N GLU A 188 18.39 28.32 8.69
CA GLU A 188 17.57 29.45 8.31
C GLU A 188 17.72 29.73 6.82
N TYR A 189 16.62 30.00 6.16
CA TYR A 189 16.60 30.46 4.77
C TYR A 189 15.46 31.46 4.54
N TRP A 190 15.67 32.35 3.63
CA TRP A 190 14.72 33.39 3.27
C TRP A 190 14.32 33.26 1.81
N SER A 191 13.03 33.49 1.51
CA SER A 191 12.52 33.58 0.14
C SER A 191 11.90 34.95 -0.08
N ILE A 192 12.16 35.58 -1.24
CA ILE A 192 11.57 36.86 -1.62
C ILE A 192 10.53 36.55 -2.70
N ASP A 193 9.27 36.87 -2.41
CA ASP A 193 8.14 36.72 -3.33
C ASP A 193 7.55 38.09 -3.65
N ALA A 194 7.44 38.39 -4.94
CA ALA A 194 6.86 39.62 -5.44
C ALA A 194 5.49 39.36 -6.06
N LYS A 195 4.54 40.28 -5.83
CA LYS A 195 3.24 40.32 -6.51
C LYS A 195 3.21 41.43 -7.53
N PHE A 196 2.94 41.05 -8.75
CA PHE A 196 2.89 41.98 -9.89
C PHE A 196 1.47 42.09 -10.43
N THR A 197 1.13 43.29 -10.94
CA THR A 197 -0.11 43.53 -11.67
C THR A 197 0.22 44.10 -13.04
N ASN A 198 -0.49 43.64 -14.07
CA ASN A 198 -0.34 44.17 -15.41
C ASN A 198 -1.55 45.07 -15.75
N PRO A 199 -1.41 46.40 -15.84
CA PRO A 199 -2.48 47.25 -16.36
C PRO A 199 -2.71 46.97 -17.87
N PRO A 200 -3.97 46.95 -18.36
CA PRO A 200 -5.21 47.32 -17.70
C PRO A 200 -5.94 46.16 -17.00
N GLU A 201 -5.48 44.91 -17.13
CA GLU A 201 -6.23 43.72 -16.74
C GLU A 201 -6.32 43.47 -15.20
N ARG A 202 -5.57 44.19 -14.39
CA ARG A 202 -5.51 44.08 -12.91
C ARG A 202 -5.33 42.63 -12.37
N LYS A 203 -4.95 41.69 -13.22
CA LYS A 203 -4.65 40.31 -12.77
C LYS A 203 -3.34 40.33 -11.99
N VAL A 204 -3.43 39.81 -10.76
CA VAL A 204 -2.24 39.66 -9.89
C VAL A 204 -1.58 38.32 -10.16
N PHE A 205 -0.28 38.30 -10.36
CA PHE A 205 0.51 37.08 -10.39
C PHE A 205 1.70 37.20 -9.46
N SER A 206 2.20 36.09 -8.95
CA SER A 206 3.32 36.06 -8.02
C SER A 206 4.55 35.50 -8.71
N ALA A 207 5.71 36.07 -8.39
CA ALA A 207 7.00 35.55 -8.81
C ALA A 207 7.96 35.50 -7.61
N SER A 208 8.79 34.44 -7.56
CA SER A 208 9.80 34.26 -6.53
C SER A 208 11.19 34.57 -7.08
N LEU A 209 12.02 35.24 -6.30
CA LEU A 209 13.42 35.45 -6.64
C LEU A 209 14.13 34.10 -6.76
N SER A 210 14.74 33.85 -7.90
CA SER A 210 15.35 32.55 -8.21
C SER A 210 16.85 32.61 -8.40
N THR A 211 17.33 33.67 -9.12
CA THR A 211 18.74 33.82 -9.50
C THR A 211 19.17 35.25 -9.43
N LYS A 212 20.46 35.49 -9.10
CA LYS A 212 21.15 36.78 -9.24
C LYS A 212 22.35 36.52 -10.15
N ASN A 213 22.50 37.34 -11.23
CA ASN A 213 23.57 37.19 -12.23
C ASN A 213 23.70 35.79 -12.87
N GLY A 214 22.57 35.04 -12.98
CA GLY A 214 22.56 33.71 -13.58
C GLY A 214 22.79 32.54 -12.59
N GLU A 215 23.19 32.84 -11.36
CA GLU A 215 23.37 31.82 -10.30
C GLU A 215 22.20 31.81 -9.33
N LYS A 216 21.93 30.64 -8.75
CA LYS A 216 20.89 30.50 -7.70
C LYS A 216 21.27 31.33 -6.49
N ILE A 217 20.36 32.18 -6.08
CA ILE A 217 20.55 32.99 -4.86
C ILE A 217 20.11 32.13 -3.64
N LYS A 218 20.95 32.11 -2.61
CA LYS A 218 20.63 31.56 -1.29
C LYS A 218 20.71 32.72 -0.29
N ILE A 219 19.63 33.00 0.39
CA ILE A 219 19.52 34.03 1.40
C ILE A 219 19.43 33.33 2.74
N GLU A 220 20.44 33.53 3.58
CA GLU A 220 20.62 32.75 4.82
C GLU A 220 20.22 33.53 6.07
N ASN A 221 20.08 34.85 5.97
CA ASN A 221 19.72 35.70 7.09
C ASN A 221 18.89 36.91 6.67
N LYS A 222 18.32 37.59 7.65
CA LYS A 222 17.47 38.75 7.45
C LYS A 222 18.22 39.91 6.78
N GLU A 223 19.48 40.17 7.15
CA GLU A 223 20.28 41.29 6.62
C GLU A 223 20.48 41.11 5.11
N GLN A 224 20.77 39.92 4.64
CA GLN A 224 20.87 39.63 3.20
C GLN A 224 19.52 39.82 2.50
N SER A 225 18.42 39.43 3.15
CA SER A 225 17.06 39.64 2.61
C SER A 225 16.76 41.13 2.47
N ASP A 226 17.04 41.91 3.51
CA ASP A 226 16.80 43.38 3.50
C ASP A 226 17.67 44.09 2.47
N SER A 227 18.93 43.69 2.28
CA SER A 227 19.82 44.22 1.24
C SER A 227 19.27 43.92 -0.17
N VAL A 228 18.82 42.67 -0.41
CA VAL A 228 18.26 42.31 -1.72
C VAL A 228 16.93 43.03 -1.96
N LEU A 229 16.12 43.26 -0.94
CA LEU A 229 14.87 44.03 -1.06
C LEU A 229 15.17 45.48 -1.42
N SER A 230 16.20 46.09 -0.82
CA SER A 230 16.65 47.46 -1.17
C SER A 230 17.16 47.57 -2.61
N ASP A 231 17.87 46.52 -3.09
CA ASP A 231 18.35 46.45 -4.48
C ASP A 231 17.19 46.32 -5.49
N LEU A 232 16.05 45.71 -5.05
CA LEU A 232 14.89 45.50 -5.91
C LEU A 232 13.87 46.64 -5.87
N ASP A 233 13.94 47.52 -4.87
CA ASP A 233 12.98 48.60 -4.69
C ASP A 233 13.20 49.69 -5.77
N GLY A 234 12.10 50.06 -6.42
CA GLY A 234 12.15 51.08 -7.49
C GLY A 234 12.60 50.56 -8.86
N GLU A 235 13.06 49.32 -8.98
CA GLU A 235 13.52 48.74 -10.23
C GLU A 235 12.39 48.37 -11.19
N SER A 236 12.70 48.33 -12.48
CA SER A 236 11.74 47.97 -13.51
C SER A 236 11.89 46.49 -13.92
N TYR A 237 10.76 45.76 -13.98
CA TYR A 237 10.74 44.34 -14.23
C TYR A 237 10.30 44.02 -15.66
N ILE A 238 11.02 43.15 -16.35
CA ILE A 238 10.76 42.74 -17.74
C ILE A 238 10.49 41.25 -17.84
N VAL A 239 9.40 40.86 -18.51
CA VAL A 239 9.17 39.44 -18.89
C VAL A 239 10.12 39.09 -20.04
N LYS A 240 11.15 38.27 -19.80
CA LYS A 240 12.08 37.79 -20.83
C LYS A 240 11.53 36.60 -21.63
N GLY A 241 10.60 35.82 -21.07
CA GLY A 241 10.05 34.69 -21.80
C GLY A 241 8.91 34.03 -21.04
N VAL A 242 8.01 33.40 -21.78
CA VAL A 242 6.91 32.61 -21.25
C VAL A 242 7.00 31.20 -21.86
N LYS A 243 7.23 30.15 -21.01
CA LYS A 243 7.16 28.77 -21.45
C LYS A 243 5.80 28.21 -21.07
N LYS A 244 4.96 27.88 -22.06
CA LYS A 244 3.72 27.15 -21.87
C LYS A 244 4.02 25.66 -22.01
N GLY A 245 3.76 24.89 -20.96
CA GLY A 245 3.89 23.44 -20.97
C GLY A 245 2.59 22.79 -20.52
N SER A 246 2.19 21.72 -21.18
CA SER A 246 1.14 20.84 -20.68
C SER A 246 1.78 19.63 -20.02
N ARG A 247 1.40 19.33 -18.78
CA ARG A 247 1.82 18.10 -18.07
C ARG A 247 0.63 17.17 -17.96
N LYS A 248 0.72 16.01 -18.62
CA LYS A 248 -0.27 14.97 -18.44
C LYS A 248 -0.13 14.44 -16.99
N LYS A 249 -1.13 14.68 -16.17
CA LYS A 249 -1.20 14.11 -14.82
C LYS A 249 -1.92 12.77 -14.91
N ASN A 250 -1.23 11.69 -14.60
CA ASN A 250 -1.92 10.43 -14.36
C ASN A 250 -2.81 10.58 -13.12
N PRO A 251 -3.99 9.96 -13.09
CA PRO A 251 -4.79 9.92 -11.87
C PRO A 251 -3.94 9.34 -10.74
N THR A 252 -4.16 9.85 -9.53
CA THR A 252 -3.52 9.30 -8.33
C THR A 252 -3.83 7.80 -8.26
N PRO A 253 -2.84 6.93 -7.99
CA PRO A 253 -3.13 5.51 -7.74
C PRO A 253 -4.23 5.41 -6.70
N PRO A 254 -5.16 4.45 -6.82
CA PRO A 254 -6.17 4.25 -5.80
C PRO A 254 -5.48 4.05 -4.45
N LEU A 255 -6.01 4.68 -3.41
CA LEU A 255 -5.53 4.57 -2.04
C LEU A 255 -5.59 3.10 -1.62
N CYS A 256 -4.48 2.42 -1.72
CA CYS A 256 -4.30 1.07 -1.23
C CYS A 256 -3.71 1.15 0.18
N GLY A 257 -4.59 1.18 1.20
CA GLY A 257 -4.19 1.12 2.60
C GLY A 257 -3.59 2.42 3.17
N LEU A 258 -3.41 2.44 4.46
CA LEU A 258 -2.94 3.53 5.33
C LEU A 258 -1.54 4.11 5.01
N SER A 259 -0.85 3.62 3.99
CA SER A 259 0.52 4.04 3.66
C SER A 259 0.62 5.21 2.68
N THR A 260 -0.49 5.78 2.22
CA THR A 260 -0.45 6.83 1.18
C THR A 260 -0.88 8.21 1.67
N VAL A 261 -0.73 8.52 2.94
CA VAL A 261 -0.85 9.91 3.42
C VAL A 261 0.51 10.61 3.34
N PHE A 262 1.21 10.47 2.23
CA PHE A 262 2.23 11.42 1.83
C PHE A 262 1.71 12.24 0.65
N ILE A 263 0.96 13.28 0.97
CA ILE A 263 0.60 14.32 0.01
C ILE A 263 1.90 14.99 -0.43
N ARG A 264 2.40 14.56 -1.56
CA ARG A 264 3.49 15.26 -2.22
C ARG A 264 2.93 16.56 -2.77
N ARG A 265 3.17 17.66 -2.08
CA ARG A 265 3.00 19.00 -2.66
C ARG A 265 3.86 19.09 -3.93
N SER A 266 3.24 18.98 -5.08
CA SER A 266 3.91 19.31 -6.34
C SER A 266 4.03 20.83 -6.43
N ARG A 267 5.22 21.35 -6.22
CA ARG A 267 5.55 22.75 -6.57
C ARG A 267 5.58 22.85 -8.08
N CYS A 268 4.66 23.61 -8.66
CA CYS A 268 4.86 24.15 -10.00
C CYS A 268 5.80 25.36 -9.87
N SER A 269 7.01 25.26 -10.35
CA SER A 269 7.87 26.43 -10.52
C SER A 269 7.62 27.04 -11.89
N LEU A 270 7.03 28.23 -11.92
CA LEU A 270 7.00 29.10 -13.07
C LEU A 270 8.08 30.16 -12.84
N SER A 271 9.15 30.17 -13.60
CA SER A 271 10.10 31.28 -13.59
C SER A 271 9.64 32.31 -14.63
N VAL A 272 9.11 33.40 -14.12
CA VAL A 272 8.63 34.51 -14.93
C VAL A 272 9.40 35.78 -14.46
N ILE A 273 10.09 36.44 -15.34
CA ILE A 273 10.71 37.77 -15.09
C ILE A 273 9.85 38.81 -15.81
N ILE A 274 9.30 39.78 -15.09
CA ILE A 274 8.26 40.68 -15.62
C ILE A 274 8.61 42.15 -15.38
N ARG A 275 8.22 43.01 -16.33
CA ARG A 275 8.29 44.46 -16.24
C ARG A 275 6.93 45.02 -15.78
N GLY A 276 6.86 45.72 -14.66
CA GLY A 276 5.66 46.40 -14.16
C GLY A 276 5.95 47.13 -12.86
N SER A 277 5.31 48.25 -12.58
CA SER A 277 5.48 49.01 -11.33
C SER A 277 5.16 48.14 -10.11
N PRO A 278 6.06 48.04 -9.15
CA PRO A 278 5.80 47.22 -7.94
C PRO A 278 4.83 47.96 -7.03
N LYS A 279 3.77 47.21 -6.61
CA LYS A 279 3.01 47.61 -5.42
C LYS A 279 2.95 46.40 -4.52
N THR A 280 3.63 46.50 -3.41
CA THR A 280 3.71 45.56 -2.25
C THR A 280 4.64 44.36 -2.38
N PHE A 281 5.79 44.44 -1.72
CA PHE A 281 6.63 43.32 -1.34
C PHE A 281 6.19 42.76 0.00
N GLN A 282 6.10 41.45 0.11
CA GLN A 282 5.95 40.75 1.38
C GLN A 282 7.10 39.75 1.55
N ALA A 283 7.94 39.96 2.54
CA ALA A 283 8.91 38.98 2.99
C ALA A 283 8.24 38.03 3.96
N GLY A 284 8.31 36.74 3.67
CA GLY A 284 7.80 35.69 4.55
C GLY A 284 8.96 34.84 5.06
N SER A 285 9.14 34.73 6.37
CA SER A 285 10.01 33.73 6.98
C SER A 285 9.23 32.41 7.12
N SER A 286 9.80 31.31 6.62
CA SER A 286 9.29 29.96 6.87
C SER A 286 10.21 29.31 7.88
N GLY A 287 9.74 29.17 9.15
CA GLY A 287 10.37 28.37 10.18
C GLY A 287 10.07 26.88 10.00
#